data_9d7b0eb45da775270b722dda3474f5e4
#
_entry.id   9d7b0eb45da775270b722dda3474f5e4
#
_cell.length_a   1.000
_cell.length_b   1.000
_cell.length_c   1.000
_cell.angle_alpha   90.00
_cell.angle_beta   90.00
_cell.angle_gamma   90.00
#
_symmetry.space_group_name_H-M   'P 1'
#
loop_
_entity.id
_entity.type
_entity.pdbx_description
1 polymer ?
#
loop_
_entity_poly.entity_id
_entity_poly.type
_entity_poly.pdbx_seq_one_letter_code
_entity_poly.pdbx_strand_id
1 'polypeptide(L)'
;MFIKGSLTKRWLEFCFKELKSLKDKNVYEIIDLSKERKAVKNYWMFNIEFNGCYRSCLVAKGFSQVEGIDFDELFSPVVCYETVQLLFAVAALEDLDIQSVDVKTAYLYGDLDKEIYMEQPKGFKLSRKENKV
;
A
#
# COMPACT_ATOMS: atom_id res chain seq x y z
N MET A 1 10.61 9.40 14.51
CA MET A 1 10.24 8.89 15.85
C MET A 1 10.99 7.57 16.03
N PHE A 2 12.00 7.53 16.90
CA PHE A 2 12.75 6.29 17.18
C PHE A 2 11.98 5.51 18.25
N ILE A 3 11.42 4.38 17.89
CA ILE A 3 10.78 3.46 18.84
C ILE A 3 11.91 2.66 19.51
N LYS A 4 12.14 2.85 20.81
CA LYS A 4 13.14 2.10 21.58
C LYS A 4 12.47 0.93 22.31
N GLY A 5 13.10 -0.28 22.29
CA GLY A 5 12.72 -1.41 23.12
C GLY A 5 12.10 -2.62 22.40
N SER A 6 11.41 -3.48 23.12
CA SER A 6 10.79 -4.72 22.61
C SER A 6 9.73 -4.50 21.53
N LEU A 7 9.06 -3.34 21.54
CA LEU A 7 8.14 -2.88 20.49
C LEU A 7 8.84 -2.76 19.13
N THR A 8 10.13 -2.38 19.10
CA THR A 8 10.88 -2.24 17.85
C THR A 8 11.03 -3.58 17.12
N LYS A 9 11.26 -4.68 17.82
CA LYS A 9 11.39 -6.02 17.21
C LYS A 9 10.09 -6.47 16.55
N ARG A 10 8.95 -6.25 17.21
CA ARG A 10 7.63 -6.57 16.64
C ARG A 10 7.37 -5.78 15.37
N TRP A 11 7.56 -4.47 15.38
CA TRP A 11 7.35 -3.62 14.20
C TRP A 11 8.26 -4.02 13.03
N LEU A 12 9.52 -4.36 13.30
CA LEU A 12 10.43 -4.85 12.26
C LEU A 12 9.92 -6.14 11.63
N GLU A 13 9.39 -7.07 12.41
CA GLU A 13 8.81 -8.31 11.89
C GLU A 13 7.66 -8.02 10.89
N PHE A 14 6.77 -7.08 11.23
CA PHE A 14 5.67 -6.70 10.33
C PHE A 14 6.15 -5.94 9.10
N CYS A 15 7.19 -5.10 9.22
CA CYS A 15 7.83 -4.50 8.04
C CYS A 15 8.40 -5.56 7.10
N PHE A 16 9.06 -6.59 7.63
CA PHE A 16 9.56 -7.70 6.82
C PHE A 16 8.44 -8.50 6.17
N LYS A 17 7.32 -8.72 6.85
CA LYS A 17 6.13 -9.37 6.27
C LYS A 17 5.57 -8.58 5.11
N GLU A 18 5.47 -7.26 5.26
CA GLU A 18 5.01 -6.35 4.19
C GLU A 18 5.94 -6.40 2.97
N LEU A 19 7.25 -6.22 3.17
CA LEU A 19 8.24 -6.29 2.09
C LEU A 19 8.26 -7.65 1.40
N LYS A 20 8.08 -8.73 2.16
CA LYS A 20 7.97 -10.08 1.62
C LYS A 20 6.72 -10.20 0.74
N SER A 21 5.57 -9.70 1.20
CA SER A 21 4.32 -9.71 0.41
C SER A 21 4.47 -8.98 -0.91
N LEU A 22 5.09 -7.79 -0.90
CA LEU A 22 5.38 -7.01 -2.10
C LEU A 22 6.30 -7.77 -3.08
N LYS A 23 7.32 -8.43 -2.54
CA LYS A 23 8.25 -9.23 -3.35
C LYS A 23 7.61 -10.48 -3.93
N ASP A 24 6.86 -11.23 -3.12
CA ASP A 24 6.19 -12.47 -3.53
C ASP A 24 5.16 -12.22 -4.67
N LYS A 25 4.63 -11.00 -4.73
CA LYS A 25 3.70 -10.56 -5.79
C LYS A 25 4.37 -9.83 -6.95
N ASN A 26 5.71 -9.74 -6.97
CA ASN A 26 6.48 -9.03 -8.00
C ASN A 26 6.02 -7.58 -8.23
N VAL A 27 5.66 -6.87 -7.16
CA VAL A 27 5.13 -5.49 -7.23
C VAL A 27 6.20 -4.48 -7.66
N TYR A 28 7.48 -4.80 -7.46
CA TYR A 28 8.58 -3.89 -7.76
C TYR A 28 9.84 -4.61 -8.22
N GLU A 29 10.67 -3.88 -8.95
CA GLU A 29 12.04 -4.26 -9.31
C GLU A 29 13.03 -3.21 -8.83
N ILE A 30 14.23 -3.62 -8.46
CA ILE A 30 15.30 -2.71 -8.03
C ILE A 30 16.18 -2.34 -9.23
N ILE A 31 16.03 -1.13 -9.69
CA ILE A 31 16.69 -0.62 -10.90
C ILE A 31 17.45 0.68 -10.65
N ASP A 32 18.22 1.10 -11.63
CA ASP A 32 18.84 2.42 -11.61
C ASP A 32 17.82 3.50 -12.01
N LEU A 33 17.76 4.59 -11.25
CA LEU A 33 16.86 5.69 -11.57
C LEU A 33 17.29 6.35 -12.90
N SER A 34 16.34 6.48 -13.82
CA SER A 34 16.55 7.26 -15.04
C SER A 34 16.87 8.72 -14.72
N LYS A 35 17.77 9.33 -15.49
CA LYS A 35 18.23 10.72 -15.28
C LYS A 35 17.10 11.76 -15.35
N GLU A 36 16.04 11.44 -16.06
CA GLU A 36 14.89 12.35 -16.29
C GLU A 36 13.73 12.10 -15.31
N ARG A 37 13.84 11.08 -14.47
CA ARG A 37 12.77 10.70 -13.54
C ARG A 37 13.15 11.01 -12.09
N LYS A 38 12.15 11.29 -11.29
CA LYS A 38 12.28 11.53 -9.85
C LYS A 38 11.61 10.42 -9.07
N ALA A 39 12.33 9.84 -8.12
CA ALA A 39 11.73 8.80 -7.26
C ALA A 39 10.79 9.43 -6.24
N VAL A 40 9.62 8.81 -6.10
CA VAL A 40 8.63 9.14 -5.08
C VAL A 40 9.15 8.69 -3.72
N LYS A 41 9.05 9.56 -2.73
CA LYS A 41 9.42 9.24 -1.35
C LYS A 41 8.37 8.36 -0.69
N ASN A 42 8.76 7.62 0.33
CA ASN A 42 7.88 6.79 1.11
C ASN A 42 8.07 6.97 2.62
N TYR A 43 7.20 6.36 3.38
CA TYR A 43 7.30 6.24 4.83
C TYR A 43 6.59 4.98 5.32
N TRP A 44 6.97 4.52 6.51
CA TRP A 44 6.28 3.45 7.18
C TRP A 44 5.11 3.98 8.01
N MET A 45 3.93 3.44 7.78
CA MET A 45 2.75 3.66 8.61
C MET A 45 2.55 2.44 9.52
N PHE A 46 2.40 2.71 10.81
CA PHE A 46 2.21 1.69 11.84
C PHE A 46 0.85 1.84 12.47
N ASN A 47 0.09 0.76 12.54
CA ASN A 47 -1.22 0.73 13.15
C ASN A 47 -1.40 -0.53 13.99
N ILE A 48 -2.23 -0.43 15.05
CA ILE A 48 -2.68 -1.59 15.83
C ILE A 48 -4.18 -1.67 15.60
N GLU A 49 -4.63 -2.77 15.00
CA GLU A 49 -6.03 -3.01 14.72
C GLU A 49 -6.82 -3.28 16.02
N PHE A 50 -8.15 -3.17 15.98
CA PHE A 50 -9.02 -3.41 17.13
C PHE A 50 -8.86 -4.79 17.77
N ASN A 51 -8.47 -5.79 16.98
CA ASN A 51 -8.17 -7.15 17.45
C ASN A 51 -6.79 -7.26 18.11
N GLY A 52 -6.04 -6.16 18.25
CA GLY A 52 -4.69 -6.11 18.80
C GLY A 52 -3.59 -6.53 17.81
N CYS A 53 -3.92 -6.81 16.55
CA CYS A 53 -2.94 -7.14 15.53
C CYS A 53 -2.14 -5.90 15.10
N TYR A 54 -0.83 -6.08 14.97
CA TYR A 54 0.08 -5.06 14.47
C TYR A 54 0.04 -5.07 12.94
N ARG A 55 -0.02 -3.89 12.36
CA ARG A 55 0.04 -3.70 10.90
C ARG A 55 1.05 -2.63 10.56
N SER A 56 1.98 -2.93 9.66
CA SER A 56 2.87 -1.93 9.07
C SER A 56 2.67 -1.92 7.57
N CYS A 57 2.48 -0.72 7.01
CA CYS A 57 2.30 -0.52 5.58
C CYS A 57 3.38 0.42 5.07
N LEU A 58 3.96 0.08 3.92
CA LEU A 58 4.83 0.98 3.18
C LEU A 58 3.95 1.90 2.32
N VAL A 59 4.02 3.20 2.57
CA VAL A 59 3.16 4.19 1.92
C VAL A 59 3.97 5.15 1.08
N ALA A 60 3.63 5.26 -0.20
CA ALA A 60 4.17 6.27 -1.10
C ALA A 60 3.64 7.66 -0.74
N LYS A 61 4.48 8.69 -0.86
CA LYS A 61 4.07 10.08 -0.65
C LYS A 61 3.48 10.65 -1.93
N GLY A 62 2.20 10.36 -2.17
CA GLY A 62 1.49 10.71 -3.41
C GLY A 62 1.57 12.20 -3.79
N PHE A 63 1.67 13.12 -2.80
CA PHE A 63 1.84 14.55 -3.06
C PHE A 63 3.14 14.91 -3.80
N SER A 64 4.10 14.00 -3.92
CA SER A 64 5.34 14.19 -4.69
C SER A 64 5.27 13.65 -6.11
N GLN A 65 4.17 13.02 -6.50
CA GLN A 65 3.90 12.56 -7.85
C GLN A 65 3.54 13.75 -8.77
N VAL A 66 3.84 13.60 -10.05
CA VAL A 66 3.61 14.63 -11.07
C VAL A 66 2.49 14.18 -11.99
N GLU A 67 1.44 15.00 -12.10
CA GLU A 67 0.33 14.78 -13.05
C GLU A 67 0.85 14.76 -14.50
N GLY A 68 0.30 13.85 -15.30
CA GLY A 68 0.72 13.61 -16.68
C GLY A 68 1.97 12.74 -16.82
N ILE A 69 2.76 12.54 -15.74
CA ILE A 69 3.97 11.70 -15.73
C ILE A 69 3.75 10.45 -14.89
N ASP A 70 3.38 10.60 -13.62
CA ASP A 70 3.20 9.51 -12.68
C ASP A 70 1.73 9.04 -12.60
N PHE A 71 0.79 9.88 -12.97
CA PHE A 71 -0.65 9.55 -13.05
C PHE A 71 -1.36 10.50 -14.03
N ASP A 72 -2.46 10.06 -14.61
CA ASP A 72 -3.29 10.88 -15.50
C ASP A 72 -4.55 11.37 -14.80
N GLU A 73 -5.22 10.48 -14.07
CA GLU A 73 -6.45 10.79 -13.35
C GLU A 73 -6.41 10.25 -11.93
N LEU A 74 -6.97 11.02 -11.00
CA LEU A 74 -7.18 10.61 -9.62
C LEU A 74 -8.68 10.43 -9.39
N PHE A 75 -9.19 9.25 -9.69
CA PHE A 75 -10.55 8.89 -9.34
C PHE A 75 -10.55 7.65 -8.45
N SER A 76 -11.03 7.82 -7.22
CA SER A 76 -11.27 6.72 -6.31
C SER A 76 -12.75 6.73 -5.92
N PRO A 77 -13.58 5.82 -6.44
CA PRO A 77 -14.98 5.75 -6.07
C PRO A 77 -15.09 5.39 -4.59
N VAL A 78 -15.77 6.24 -3.83
CA VAL A 78 -16.14 5.97 -2.44
C VAL A 78 -17.62 5.62 -2.42
N VAL A 79 -17.95 4.47 -1.86
CA VAL A 79 -19.34 4.04 -1.70
C VAL A 79 -20.05 4.96 -0.70
N CYS A 80 -21.16 5.58 -1.12
CA CYS A 80 -22.00 6.37 -0.25
C CYS A 80 -22.76 5.46 0.72
N TYR A 81 -22.98 5.95 1.93
CA TYR A 81 -23.69 5.21 2.98
C TYR A 81 -25.11 4.84 2.54
N GLU A 82 -25.79 5.75 1.85
CA GLU A 82 -27.13 5.56 1.29
C GLU A 82 -27.19 4.42 0.27
N THR A 83 -26.13 4.25 -0.53
CA THR A 83 -26.02 3.14 -1.50
C THR A 83 -25.94 1.80 -0.78
N VAL A 84 -25.21 1.72 0.32
CA VAL A 84 -25.11 0.50 1.15
C VAL A 84 -26.47 0.16 1.77
N GLN A 85 -27.17 1.17 2.29
CA GLN A 85 -28.52 0.99 2.85
C GLN A 85 -29.52 0.51 1.81
N LEU A 86 -29.47 1.08 0.58
CA LEU A 86 -30.31 0.66 -0.52
C LEU A 86 -30.06 -0.80 -0.90
N LEU A 87 -28.79 -1.21 -0.98
CA LEU A 87 -28.43 -2.60 -1.27
C LEU A 87 -28.96 -3.56 -0.20
N PHE A 88 -28.88 -3.20 1.07
CA PHE A 88 -29.47 -4.00 2.15
C PHE A 88 -31.00 -4.09 2.07
N ALA A 89 -31.65 -3.00 1.69
CA ALA A 89 -33.11 -3.01 1.50
C ALA A 89 -33.52 -3.90 0.32
N VAL A 90 -32.80 -3.84 -0.80
CA VAL A 90 -33.04 -4.73 -1.95
C VAL A 90 -32.81 -6.20 -1.56
N ALA A 91 -31.70 -6.49 -0.88
CA ALA A 91 -31.40 -7.83 -0.43
C ALA A 91 -32.49 -8.41 0.48
N ALA A 92 -33.05 -7.59 1.37
CA ALA A 92 -34.15 -7.99 2.24
C ALA A 92 -35.48 -8.22 1.48
N LEU A 93 -35.74 -7.42 0.43
CA LEU A 93 -36.96 -7.56 -0.40
C LEU A 93 -36.89 -8.80 -1.29
N GLU A 94 -35.72 -9.12 -1.81
CA GLU A 94 -35.48 -10.23 -2.73
C GLU A 94 -35.03 -11.52 -2.01
N ASP A 95 -35.02 -11.51 -0.68
CA ASP A 95 -34.59 -12.65 0.18
C ASP A 95 -33.19 -13.16 -0.20
N LEU A 96 -32.22 -12.22 -0.40
CA LEU A 96 -30.87 -12.53 -0.80
C LEU A 96 -29.93 -12.74 0.40
N ASP A 97 -29.06 -13.74 0.29
CA ASP A 97 -27.98 -13.95 1.25
C ASP A 97 -26.86 -12.93 1.04
N ILE A 98 -26.47 -12.24 2.12
CA ILE A 98 -25.40 -11.25 2.10
C ILE A 98 -24.13 -11.87 2.67
N GLN A 99 -23.04 -11.83 1.89
CA GLN A 99 -21.72 -12.25 2.34
C GLN A 99 -20.76 -11.05 2.36
N SER A 100 -20.10 -10.83 3.50
CA SER A 100 -19.03 -9.85 3.61
C SER A 100 -17.69 -10.53 3.37
N VAL A 101 -16.94 -10.03 2.39
CA VAL A 101 -15.60 -10.53 2.05
C VAL A 101 -14.58 -9.40 2.10
N ASP A 102 -13.37 -9.70 2.57
CA ASP A 102 -12.23 -8.79 2.55
C ASP A 102 -11.10 -9.40 1.72
N VAL A 103 -10.67 -8.70 0.69
CA VAL A 103 -9.58 -9.13 -0.18
C VAL A 103 -8.26 -8.65 0.38
N LYS A 104 -7.47 -9.57 0.91
CA LYS A 104 -6.12 -9.25 1.40
C LYS A 104 -5.27 -8.68 0.27
N THR A 105 -4.65 -7.51 0.53
CA THR A 105 -3.76 -6.85 -0.41
C THR A 105 -4.40 -6.57 -1.78
N ALA A 106 -5.67 -6.19 -1.83
CA ALA A 106 -6.45 -5.96 -3.04
C ALA A 106 -5.72 -5.08 -4.07
N TYR A 107 -5.10 -4.00 -3.62
CA TYR A 107 -4.37 -3.06 -4.48
C TYR A 107 -3.12 -3.67 -5.16
N LEU A 108 -2.60 -4.79 -4.67
CA LEU A 108 -1.42 -5.44 -5.27
C LEU A 108 -1.79 -6.40 -6.41
N TYR A 109 -3.05 -6.50 -6.78
CA TYR A 109 -3.54 -7.27 -7.93
C TYR A 109 -3.83 -6.40 -9.15
N GLY A 110 -3.83 -5.07 -8.99
CA GLY A 110 -3.99 -4.15 -10.10
C GLY A 110 -2.65 -3.89 -10.80
N ASP A 111 -2.69 -3.76 -12.10
CA ASP A 111 -1.55 -3.35 -12.91
C ASP A 111 -1.41 -1.82 -12.87
N LEU A 112 -0.19 -1.33 -12.98
CA LEU A 112 0.10 0.09 -13.13
C LEU A 112 0.31 0.41 -14.61
N ASP A 113 -0.43 1.36 -15.13
CA ASP A 113 -0.32 1.81 -16.51
C ASP A 113 0.96 2.64 -16.76
N LYS A 114 1.56 3.14 -15.69
CA LYS A 114 2.75 4.00 -15.74
C LYS A 114 3.88 3.46 -14.89
N GLU A 115 5.11 3.66 -15.37
CA GLU A 115 6.31 3.38 -14.59
C GLU A 115 6.48 4.39 -13.47
N ILE A 116 6.37 3.96 -12.23
CA ILE A 116 6.54 4.77 -11.04
C ILE A 116 7.80 4.33 -10.30
N TYR A 117 8.71 5.28 -10.08
CA TYR A 117 9.94 5.05 -9.34
C TYR A 117 9.78 5.45 -7.89
N MET A 118 10.16 4.58 -6.96
CA MET A 118 10.07 4.85 -5.53
C MET A 118 11.41 4.62 -4.84
N GLU A 119 11.79 5.52 -3.93
CA GLU A 119 12.98 5.33 -3.10
C GLU A 119 12.90 4.03 -2.30
N GLN A 120 14.02 3.33 -2.12
CA GLN A 120 14.04 2.17 -1.23
C GLN A 120 13.60 2.55 0.20
N PRO A 121 12.83 1.69 0.88
CA PRO A 121 12.32 1.98 2.21
C PRO A 121 13.43 2.28 3.21
N LYS A 122 13.25 3.33 3.98
CA LYS A 122 14.22 3.74 4.98
C LYS A 122 14.42 2.65 6.04
N GLY A 123 15.67 2.25 6.25
CA GLY A 123 16.03 1.16 7.16
C GLY A 123 16.05 -0.23 6.52
N PHE A 124 15.66 -0.37 5.24
CA PHE A 124 15.64 -1.62 4.50
C PHE A 124 16.34 -1.55 3.14
N LYS A 125 17.25 -0.60 2.98
CA LYS A 125 18.07 -0.50 1.77
C LYS A 125 18.93 -1.74 1.59
N LEU A 126 18.97 -2.24 0.38
CA LEU A 126 19.78 -3.40 0.04
C LEU A 126 21.25 -3.03 -0.01
N SER A 127 22.09 -3.79 0.71
CA SER A 127 23.55 -3.67 0.64
C SER A 127 24.01 -3.85 -0.80
N ARG A 128 24.92 -2.99 -1.27
CA ARG A 128 25.43 -2.91 -2.65
C ARG A 128 24.48 -2.33 -3.71
N LYS A 129 23.23 -1.95 -3.34
CA LYS A 129 22.23 -1.33 -4.24
C LYS A 129 21.62 -0.08 -3.62
N GLU A 130 22.39 0.63 -2.75
CA GLU A 130 21.86 1.76 -1.96
C GLU A 130 21.46 2.97 -2.82
N ASN A 131 22.05 3.11 -4.01
CA ASN A 131 21.77 4.19 -4.96
C ASN A 131 20.66 3.85 -5.97
N LYS A 132 20.09 2.64 -5.88
CA LYS A 132 19.00 2.20 -6.74
C LYS A 132 17.63 2.51 -6.11
N VAL A 133 16.61 2.58 -6.95
CA VAL A 133 15.21 2.77 -6.58
C VAL A 133 14.40 1.50 -6.80
#